data_33bf936ab638bdbd53bfe864078d073a
#
_entry.id   33bf936ab638bdbd53bfe864078d073a
#
_cell.length_a   1.000
_cell.length_b   1.000
_cell.length_c   1.000
_cell.angle_alpha   90.00
_cell.angle_beta   90.00
_cell.angle_gamma   90.00
#
_symmetry.space_group_name_H-M   'P 1'
#
loop_
_entity.id
_entity.type
_entity.pdbx_description
1 polymer ?
#
loop_
_entity_poly.entity_id
_entity_poly.type
_entity_poly.pdbx_seq_one_letter_code
_entity_poly.pdbx_strand_id
1 'polypeptide(L)'
;KTKRGRMGKPEINFSYQFNMATPQRLPEFVDGYTYAKALNEGLTNDGLSARYSAKELEAFRTQSNPDVYPSVDWWDEALRDHSYGNNVTFSARGGGEFVRYFTQLNYLNDNGILEPTSDNDGYSTQFKYSKLNIRTNLDITVSPTTTVQLNLFGNFSEHNRPGETTSNIFSALYQVPSGAFPVKTSRNVWGGTTVYSNNPIASISGRGYARSQTRNMYADMKLNQDLSALVKGLSVGFQVGLDNSASYWDNNTMNFG
;
A
#
# COMPACT_ATOMS: atom_id res chain seq x y z
N LYS A 1 20.19 19.80 5.11
CA LYS A 1 19.75 20.97 5.91
C LYS A 1 18.23 21.03 5.87
N THR A 2 17.58 21.16 7.03
CA THR A 2 16.14 21.34 7.15
C THR A 2 15.74 22.80 6.96
N LYS A 3 14.56 23.05 6.40
CA LYS A 3 14.00 24.42 6.30
C LYS A 3 13.80 24.98 7.71
N ARG A 4 14.08 26.26 7.90
CA ARG A 4 13.89 26.98 9.17
C ARG A 4 12.99 28.18 8.99
N GLY A 5 12.53 28.72 10.10
CA GLY A 5 11.81 29.99 10.16
C GLY A 5 12.69 31.15 9.71
N ARG A 6 12.06 32.21 9.26
CA ARG A 6 12.71 33.48 8.95
C ARG A 6 11.90 34.63 9.52
N MET A 7 12.60 35.73 9.77
CA MET A 7 11.95 36.97 10.17
C MET A 7 11.04 37.49 9.06
N GLY A 8 9.85 37.91 9.41
CA GLY A 8 8.88 38.47 8.48
C GLY A 8 7.47 37.95 8.69
N LYS A 9 6.55 38.41 7.82
CA LYS A 9 5.16 37.98 7.81
C LYS A 9 5.07 36.46 7.54
N PRO A 10 4.04 35.78 8.06
CA PRO A 10 3.81 34.39 7.76
C PRO A 10 3.69 34.11 6.25
N GLU A 11 4.46 33.15 5.77
CA GLU A 11 4.33 32.58 4.43
C GLU A 11 3.68 31.21 4.55
N ILE A 12 2.55 31.05 3.87
CA ILE A 12 1.78 29.81 3.85
C ILE A 12 1.89 29.21 2.44
N ASN A 13 2.21 27.92 2.36
CA ASN A 13 2.20 27.18 1.12
C ASN A 13 1.28 25.96 1.26
N PHE A 14 0.48 25.74 0.24
CA PHE A 14 -0.36 24.56 0.09
C PHE A 14 -0.04 23.89 -1.24
N SER A 15 0.05 22.57 -1.23
CA SER A 15 0.24 21.76 -2.42
C SER A 15 -0.65 20.52 -2.34
N TYR A 16 -1.34 20.24 -3.44
CA TYR A 16 -2.11 19.04 -3.63
C TYR A 16 -1.65 18.35 -4.93
N GLN A 17 -1.40 17.05 -4.84
CA GLN A 17 -1.06 16.20 -5.97
C GLN A 17 -2.01 15.02 -5.98
N PHE A 18 -2.66 14.81 -7.11
CA PHE A 18 -3.39 13.59 -7.43
C PHE A 18 -2.52 12.72 -8.33
N ASN A 19 -2.42 11.44 -7.99
CA ASN A 19 -1.68 10.47 -8.76
C ASN A 19 -2.64 9.37 -9.23
N MET A 20 -2.52 8.99 -10.48
CA MET A 20 -3.19 7.84 -11.07
C MET A 20 -2.12 6.94 -11.66
N ALA A 21 -2.15 5.66 -11.33
CA ALA A 21 -1.23 4.67 -11.87
C ALA A 21 -2.01 3.55 -12.57
N THR A 22 -1.51 3.13 -13.72
CA THR A 22 -2.07 2.06 -14.54
C THR A 22 -1.00 0.98 -14.71
N PRO A 23 -1.34 -0.31 -14.61
CA PRO A 23 -0.42 -1.38 -14.95
C PRO A 23 0.03 -1.23 -16.40
N GLN A 24 1.34 -1.18 -16.63
CA GLN A 24 1.88 -1.01 -17.99
C GLN A 24 1.90 -2.32 -18.77
N ARG A 25 2.00 -3.45 -18.07
CA ARG A 25 2.06 -4.78 -18.65
C ARG A 25 1.42 -5.77 -17.71
N LEU A 26 0.35 -6.38 -18.14
CA LEU A 26 -0.22 -7.57 -17.53
C LEU A 26 0.05 -8.77 -18.48
N PRO A 27 0.24 -9.97 -17.95
CA PRO A 27 0.32 -11.17 -18.79
C PRO A 27 -1.04 -11.43 -19.43
N GLU A 28 -1.02 -11.85 -20.67
CA GLU A 28 -2.22 -12.33 -21.39
C GLU A 28 -2.28 -13.84 -21.28
N PHE A 29 -3.42 -14.35 -20.83
CA PHE A 29 -3.68 -15.77 -20.73
C PHE A 29 -4.74 -16.17 -21.72
N VAL A 30 -4.69 -17.43 -22.16
CA VAL A 30 -5.71 -17.99 -23.03
C VAL A 30 -7.00 -18.24 -22.26
N ASP A 31 -8.12 -18.15 -22.94
CA ASP A 31 -9.45 -18.46 -22.40
C ASP A 31 -9.62 -19.95 -22.05
N GLY A 32 -10.69 -20.30 -21.36
CA GLY A 32 -10.97 -21.67 -20.93
C GLY A 32 -11.10 -22.66 -22.09
N TYR A 33 -11.70 -22.25 -23.23
CA TYR A 33 -11.81 -23.10 -24.42
C TYR A 33 -10.43 -23.37 -25.03
N THR A 34 -9.65 -22.34 -25.27
CA THR A 34 -8.29 -22.47 -25.83
C THR A 34 -7.38 -23.31 -24.93
N TYR A 35 -7.46 -23.11 -23.60
CA TYR A 35 -6.77 -23.93 -22.62
C TYR A 35 -7.18 -25.41 -22.72
N ALA A 36 -8.51 -25.72 -22.71
CA ALA A 36 -9.02 -27.08 -22.76
C ALA A 36 -8.61 -27.79 -24.05
N LYS A 37 -8.66 -27.06 -25.18
CA LYS A 37 -8.25 -27.59 -26.50
C LYS A 37 -6.75 -27.88 -26.52
N ALA A 38 -5.90 -26.95 -26.05
CA ALA A 38 -4.45 -27.14 -26.00
C ALA A 38 -4.05 -28.32 -25.08
N LEU A 39 -4.75 -28.48 -23.94
CA LEU A 39 -4.54 -29.62 -23.05
C LEU A 39 -4.86 -30.95 -23.72
N ASN A 40 -5.99 -31.05 -24.45
CA ASN A 40 -6.31 -32.23 -25.21
C ASN A 40 -5.25 -32.56 -26.28
N GLU A 41 -4.80 -31.56 -27.00
CA GLU A 41 -3.77 -31.68 -28.02
C GLU A 41 -2.44 -32.17 -27.43
N GLY A 42 -2.00 -31.58 -26.27
CA GLY A 42 -0.81 -32.02 -25.55
C GLY A 42 -0.92 -33.50 -25.12
N LEU A 43 -2.03 -33.87 -24.47
CA LEU A 43 -2.27 -35.26 -24.04
C LEU A 43 -2.23 -36.25 -25.21
N THR A 44 -2.86 -35.88 -26.32
CA THR A 44 -2.89 -36.72 -27.53
C THR A 44 -1.49 -36.88 -28.14
N ASN A 45 -0.69 -35.83 -28.18
CA ASN A 45 0.71 -35.87 -28.62
C ASN A 45 1.58 -36.78 -27.76
N ASP A 46 1.29 -36.85 -26.45
CA ASP A 46 1.95 -37.75 -25.51
C ASP A 46 1.40 -39.20 -25.56
N GLY A 47 0.50 -39.51 -26.49
CA GLY A 47 -0.11 -40.82 -26.63
C GLY A 47 -1.18 -41.13 -25.56
N LEU A 48 -1.67 -40.13 -24.86
CA LEU A 48 -2.73 -40.23 -23.86
C LEU A 48 -4.10 -39.91 -24.47
N SER A 49 -5.17 -40.33 -23.78
CA SER A 49 -6.53 -39.95 -24.18
C SER A 49 -6.80 -38.48 -23.92
N ALA A 50 -7.54 -37.83 -24.82
CA ALA A 50 -8.05 -36.48 -24.62
C ALA A 50 -8.88 -36.41 -23.33
N ARG A 51 -8.67 -35.33 -22.56
CA ARG A 51 -9.39 -35.12 -21.31
C ARG A 51 -10.82 -34.65 -21.49
N TYR A 52 -11.05 -33.80 -22.49
CA TYR A 52 -12.35 -33.22 -22.78
C TYR A 52 -12.92 -33.77 -24.09
N SER A 53 -14.16 -34.20 -24.07
CA SER A 53 -14.91 -34.58 -25.27
C SER A 53 -15.26 -33.37 -26.16
N ALA A 54 -15.68 -33.58 -27.39
CA ALA A 54 -16.15 -32.52 -28.28
C ALA A 54 -17.32 -31.70 -27.67
N LYS A 55 -18.22 -32.37 -26.94
CA LYS A 55 -19.35 -31.73 -26.26
C LYS A 55 -18.90 -30.81 -25.13
N GLU A 56 -17.89 -31.24 -24.38
CA GLU A 56 -17.31 -30.42 -23.28
C GLU A 56 -16.51 -29.22 -23.80
N LEU A 57 -15.75 -29.42 -24.89
CA LEU A 57 -15.09 -28.28 -25.57
C LEU A 57 -16.12 -27.27 -26.08
N GLU A 58 -17.25 -27.74 -26.63
CA GLU A 58 -18.33 -26.83 -27.04
C GLU A 58 -18.97 -26.12 -25.84
N ALA A 59 -19.09 -26.77 -24.67
CA ALA A 59 -19.56 -26.15 -23.45
C ALA A 59 -18.60 -25.05 -22.92
N PHE A 60 -17.30 -25.27 -23.05
CA PHE A 60 -16.31 -24.20 -22.77
C PHE A 60 -16.45 -23.03 -23.73
N ARG A 61 -16.63 -23.32 -25.05
CA ARG A 61 -16.75 -22.28 -26.06
C ARG A 61 -18.02 -21.45 -25.92
N THR A 62 -19.12 -22.05 -25.55
CA THR A 62 -20.44 -21.40 -25.43
C THR A 62 -20.74 -20.91 -24.03
N GLN A 63 -19.90 -21.23 -23.05
CA GLN A 63 -20.11 -20.95 -21.63
C GLN A 63 -21.49 -21.41 -21.13
N SER A 64 -21.98 -22.55 -21.65
CA SER A 64 -23.29 -23.07 -21.32
C SER A 64 -23.44 -23.58 -19.89
N ASN A 65 -22.35 -23.92 -19.25
CA ASN A 65 -22.29 -24.28 -17.83
C ASN A 65 -20.98 -23.79 -17.21
N PRO A 66 -20.90 -22.51 -16.82
CA PRO A 66 -19.66 -21.90 -16.32
C PRO A 66 -19.20 -22.47 -14.98
N ASP A 67 -20.06 -23.13 -14.21
CA ASP A 67 -19.65 -23.80 -12.96
C ASP A 67 -18.75 -25.02 -13.23
N VAL A 68 -18.91 -25.66 -14.40
CA VAL A 68 -18.16 -26.87 -14.78
C VAL A 68 -17.14 -26.60 -15.87
N TYR A 69 -17.46 -25.72 -16.79
CA TYR A 69 -16.62 -25.31 -17.93
C TYR A 69 -16.35 -23.81 -17.92
N PRO A 70 -15.59 -23.33 -16.91
CA PRO A 70 -15.34 -21.90 -16.71
C PRO A 70 -14.36 -21.32 -17.74
N SER A 71 -14.39 -20.00 -17.85
CA SER A 71 -13.38 -19.22 -18.55
C SER A 71 -13.13 -17.93 -17.77
N VAL A 72 -12.17 -17.96 -16.87
CA VAL A 72 -11.87 -16.86 -15.94
C VAL A 72 -10.59 -16.16 -16.38
N ASP A 73 -10.66 -14.85 -16.59
CA ASP A 73 -9.46 -14.02 -16.62
C ASP A 73 -9.13 -13.59 -15.18
N TRP A 74 -8.18 -14.31 -14.58
CA TRP A 74 -7.80 -14.09 -13.20
C TRP A 74 -7.20 -12.70 -12.93
N TRP A 75 -6.57 -12.10 -13.95
CA TRP A 75 -5.97 -10.78 -13.82
C TRP A 75 -7.01 -9.67 -13.89
N ASP A 76 -8.00 -9.80 -14.77
CA ASP A 76 -9.13 -8.88 -14.86
C ASP A 76 -9.99 -8.92 -13.59
N GLU A 77 -10.25 -10.13 -13.08
CA GLU A 77 -10.98 -10.32 -11.82
C GLU A 77 -10.22 -9.82 -10.57
N ALA A 78 -8.89 -9.80 -10.61
CA ALA A 78 -8.05 -9.43 -9.48
C ALA A 78 -7.70 -7.95 -9.44
N LEU A 79 -7.59 -7.27 -10.58
CA LEU A 79 -7.00 -5.95 -10.68
C LEU A 79 -7.95 -4.94 -11.33
N ARG A 80 -7.91 -3.73 -10.81
CA ARG A 80 -8.51 -2.56 -11.44
C ARG A 80 -7.63 -2.01 -12.55
N ASP A 81 -8.23 -1.30 -13.49
CA ASP A 81 -7.50 -0.57 -14.51
C ASP A 81 -6.58 0.50 -13.93
N HIS A 82 -6.96 1.09 -12.80
CA HIS A 82 -6.26 2.22 -12.21
C HIS A 82 -6.22 2.14 -10.68
N SER A 83 -5.09 2.57 -10.13
CA SER A 83 -4.97 2.94 -8.72
C SER A 83 -4.86 4.45 -8.56
N TYR A 84 -5.24 4.95 -7.39
CA TYR A 84 -5.32 6.39 -7.12
C TYR A 84 -4.60 6.73 -5.82
N GLY A 85 -3.87 7.84 -5.85
CA GLY A 85 -3.18 8.38 -4.70
C GLY A 85 -3.35 9.89 -4.57
N ASN A 86 -3.24 10.37 -3.34
CA ASN A 86 -3.31 11.79 -3.01
C ASN A 86 -2.13 12.16 -2.13
N ASN A 87 -1.55 13.31 -2.39
CA ASN A 87 -0.48 13.87 -1.58
C ASN A 87 -0.78 15.34 -1.29
N VAL A 88 -1.05 15.65 -0.03
CA VAL A 88 -1.38 16.99 0.45
C VAL A 88 -0.24 17.50 1.30
N THR A 89 0.28 18.66 0.99
CA THR A 89 1.31 19.32 1.80
C THR A 89 0.87 20.72 2.16
N PHE A 90 0.91 21.02 3.44
CA PHE A 90 0.75 22.36 3.99
C PHE A 90 2.02 22.76 4.70
N SER A 91 2.49 23.98 4.50
CA SER A 91 3.61 24.52 5.29
C SER A 91 3.43 25.98 5.59
N ALA A 92 3.90 26.38 6.76
CA ALA A 92 3.93 27.77 7.20
C ALA A 92 5.31 28.09 7.76
N ARG A 93 5.82 29.26 7.44
CA ARG A 93 7.05 29.81 8.04
C ARG A 93 6.92 31.30 8.27
N GLY A 94 7.58 31.77 9.31
CA GLY A 94 7.56 33.18 9.66
C GLY A 94 8.30 33.42 10.96
N GLY A 95 8.12 34.58 11.52
CA GLY A 95 8.62 34.91 12.85
C GLY A 95 9.03 36.36 13.04
N GLY A 96 9.36 36.67 14.25
CA GLY A 96 9.88 37.95 14.70
C GLY A 96 11.29 37.83 15.28
N GLU A 97 11.63 38.78 16.08
CA GLU A 97 12.93 38.85 16.76
C GLU A 97 13.11 37.71 17.80
N PHE A 98 12.02 37.38 18.51
CA PHE A 98 12.07 36.39 19.59
C PHE A 98 11.85 34.97 19.14
N VAL A 99 10.98 34.74 18.13
CA VAL A 99 10.64 33.39 17.66
C VAL A 99 10.55 33.37 16.16
N ARG A 100 11.24 32.42 15.54
CA ARG A 100 11.10 32.09 14.12
C ARG A 100 10.69 30.63 14.03
N TYR A 101 9.75 30.35 13.13
CA TYR A 101 9.18 29.01 12.99
C TYR A 101 9.07 28.55 11.55
N PHE A 102 9.18 27.27 11.37
CA PHE A 102 8.79 26.54 10.17
C PHE A 102 7.97 25.32 10.61
N THR A 103 6.77 25.17 10.06
CA THR A 103 5.94 23.99 10.27
C THR A 103 5.50 23.41 8.94
N GLN A 104 5.41 22.09 8.85
CA GLN A 104 4.94 21.37 7.67
C GLN A 104 4.12 20.17 8.09
N LEU A 105 2.97 20.01 7.45
CA LEU A 105 2.14 18.82 7.46
C LEU A 105 2.14 18.24 6.06
N ASN A 106 2.35 16.93 5.94
CA ASN A 106 2.25 16.23 4.69
C ASN A 106 1.46 14.95 4.92
N TYR A 107 0.38 14.79 4.17
CA TYR A 107 -0.44 13.58 4.16
C TYR A 107 -0.39 12.95 2.78
N LEU A 108 0.02 11.69 2.75
CA LEU A 108 0.03 10.82 1.58
C LEU A 108 -1.00 9.71 1.82
N ASN A 109 -1.82 9.45 0.81
CA ASN A 109 -2.68 8.29 0.75
C ASN A 109 -2.52 7.64 -0.63
N ASP A 110 -2.30 6.34 -0.66
CA ASP A 110 -2.17 5.54 -1.87
C ASP A 110 -3.10 4.34 -1.75
N ASN A 111 -4.01 4.21 -2.70
CA ASN A 111 -4.94 3.09 -2.79
C ASN A 111 -4.38 2.09 -3.79
N GLY A 112 -4.37 0.83 -3.41
CA GLY A 112 -3.85 -0.24 -4.25
C GLY A 112 -4.75 -0.56 -5.43
N ILE A 113 -4.35 -1.57 -6.17
CA ILE A 113 -4.88 -1.92 -7.48
C ILE A 113 -5.81 -3.14 -7.46
N LEU A 114 -6.04 -3.76 -6.29
CA LEU A 114 -6.91 -4.94 -6.22
C LEU A 114 -8.37 -4.54 -6.45
N GLU A 115 -9.09 -5.29 -7.31
CA GLU A 115 -10.53 -5.09 -7.55
C GLU A 115 -11.37 -5.63 -6.40
N PRO A 116 -11.24 -6.90 -5.97
CA PRO A 116 -11.99 -7.42 -4.83
C PRO A 116 -11.41 -6.86 -3.53
N THR A 117 -12.21 -6.19 -2.72
CA THR A 117 -11.74 -5.45 -1.55
C THR A 117 -12.32 -5.90 -0.22
N SER A 118 -13.37 -6.68 -0.21
CA SER A 118 -13.97 -7.16 1.03
C SER A 118 -14.97 -8.27 0.83
N ASP A 119 -14.69 -9.42 1.45
CA ASP A 119 -15.67 -10.44 1.80
C ASP A 119 -15.42 -10.89 3.26
N ASN A 120 -14.79 -10.02 4.06
CA ASN A 120 -14.32 -10.29 5.41
C ASN A 120 -15.05 -9.40 6.41
N ASP A 121 -16.31 -9.67 6.71
CA ASP A 121 -17.06 -8.97 7.76
C ASP A 121 -16.92 -7.43 7.71
N GLY A 122 -16.81 -6.86 6.50
CA GLY A 122 -16.66 -5.42 6.28
C GLY A 122 -15.23 -4.86 6.37
N TYR A 123 -14.20 -5.69 6.59
CA TYR A 123 -12.81 -5.25 6.57
C TYR A 123 -12.28 -5.12 5.14
N SER A 124 -11.55 -4.05 4.87
CA SER A 124 -10.90 -3.87 3.58
C SER A 124 -9.65 -4.74 3.45
N THR A 125 -9.58 -5.52 2.38
CA THR A 125 -8.39 -6.29 2.00
C THR A 125 -7.51 -5.58 0.97
N GLN A 126 -7.85 -4.35 0.59
CA GLN A 126 -7.10 -3.55 -0.38
C GLN A 126 -5.68 -3.26 0.09
N PHE A 127 -4.74 -3.25 -0.82
CA PHE A 127 -3.45 -2.61 -0.59
C PHE A 127 -3.67 -1.12 -0.39
N LYS A 128 -3.47 -0.65 0.83
CA LYS A 128 -3.54 0.78 1.16
C LYS A 128 -2.29 1.20 1.89
N TYR A 129 -1.78 2.34 1.53
CA TYR A 129 -0.72 2.99 2.27
C TYR A 129 -1.14 4.42 2.59
N SER A 130 -1.05 4.79 3.86
CA SER A 130 -1.21 6.18 4.28
C SER A 130 -0.04 6.61 5.14
N LYS A 131 0.33 7.88 5.03
CA LYS A 131 1.44 8.44 5.78
C LYS A 131 1.17 9.90 6.13
N LEU A 132 1.29 10.21 7.41
CA LEU A 132 1.27 11.57 7.93
C LEU A 132 2.66 11.93 8.42
N ASN A 133 3.22 13.01 7.90
CA ASN A 133 4.46 13.62 8.38
C ASN A 133 4.15 14.99 8.98
N ILE A 134 4.68 15.23 10.16
CA ILE A 134 4.61 16.52 10.88
C ILE A 134 6.03 16.96 11.15
N ARG A 135 6.38 18.17 10.80
CA ARG A 135 7.67 18.77 11.12
C ARG A 135 7.48 20.19 11.64
N THR A 136 8.13 20.50 12.74
CA THR A 136 8.17 21.84 13.30
C THR A 136 9.59 22.16 13.75
N ASN A 137 10.11 23.27 13.26
CA ASN A 137 11.41 23.82 13.67
C ASN A 137 11.17 25.21 14.26
N LEU A 138 11.62 25.42 15.48
CA LEU A 138 11.55 26.69 16.19
C LEU A 138 12.97 27.18 16.49
N ASP A 139 13.23 28.44 16.22
CA ASP A 139 14.41 29.17 16.67
C ASP A 139 13.92 30.26 17.62
N ILE A 140 14.30 30.15 18.87
CA ILE A 140 13.87 31.05 19.97
C ILE A 140 15.07 31.83 20.45
N THR A 141 14.99 33.16 20.42
CA THR A 141 15.97 34.08 21.00
C THR A 141 15.45 34.43 22.38
N VAL A 142 15.99 33.80 23.42
CA VAL A 142 15.60 33.99 24.80
C VAL A 142 16.17 35.32 25.34
N SER A 143 17.42 35.62 24.96
CA SER A 143 18.11 36.87 25.25
C SER A 143 19.10 37.19 24.12
N PRO A 144 19.71 38.37 24.08
CA PRO A 144 20.74 38.70 23.09
C PRO A 144 21.92 37.70 23.06
N THR A 145 22.13 36.96 24.13
CA THR A 145 23.22 35.99 24.28
C THR A 145 22.76 34.52 24.30
N THR A 146 21.44 34.27 24.38
CA THR A 146 20.90 32.92 24.56
C THR A 146 19.92 32.57 23.45
N THR A 147 20.18 31.48 22.76
CA THR A 147 19.27 30.94 21.72
C THR A 147 18.93 29.51 21.99
N VAL A 148 17.68 29.13 21.72
CA VAL A 148 17.18 27.76 21.79
C VAL A 148 16.65 27.37 20.40
N GLN A 149 17.08 26.22 19.92
CA GLN A 149 16.53 25.60 18.72
C GLN A 149 15.77 24.33 19.12
N LEU A 150 14.53 24.22 18.69
CA LEU A 150 13.73 23.03 18.90
C LEU A 150 13.32 22.49 17.54
N ASN A 151 13.63 21.21 17.28
CA ASN A 151 13.24 20.53 16.07
C ASN A 151 12.40 19.32 16.46
N LEU A 152 11.19 19.25 15.90
CA LEU A 152 10.25 18.16 16.09
C LEU A 152 9.92 17.53 14.76
N PHE A 153 9.94 16.21 14.70
CA PHE A 153 9.50 15.45 13.55
C PHE A 153 8.67 14.27 14.00
N GLY A 154 7.49 14.13 13.46
CA GLY A 154 6.60 12.98 13.63
C GLY A 154 6.29 12.34 12.29
N ASN A 155 6.30 11.03 12.27
CA ASN A 155 5.90 10.22 11.14
C ASN A 155 4.95 9.12 11.63
N PHE A 156 3.77 9.06 11.05
CA PHE A 156 2.83 7.98 11.25
C PHE A 156 2.50 7.38 9.89
N SER A 157 2.65 6.07 9.74
CA SER A 157 2.31 5.36 8.53
C SER A 157 1.47 4.12 8.84
N GLU A 158 0.51 3.86 7.96
CA GLU A 158 -0.33 2.68 8.00
C GLU A 158 -0.23 1.94 6.66
N HIS A 159 -0.05 0.65 6.75
CA HIS A 159 -0.07 -0.30 5.64
C HIS A 159 -1.19 -1.29 5.85
N ASN A 160 -2.09 -1.43 4.88
CA ASN A 160 -3.11 -2.47 4.86
C ASN A 160 -2.90 -3.36 3.63
N ARG A 161 -3.14 -4.64 3.78
CA ARG A 161 -3.05 -5.62 2.70
C ARG A 161 -3.99 -6.80 2.97
N PRO A 162 -4.25 -7.67 1.97
CA PRO A 162 -4.92 -8.95 2.20
C PRO A 162 -4.23 -9.78 3.29
N GLY A 163 -4.98 -10.65 3.93
CA GLY A 163 -4.42 -11.61 4.91
C GLY A 163 -3.45 -12.62 4.28
N GLU A 164 -3.59 -12.88 2.98
CA GLU A 164 -2.63 -13.66 2.20
C GLU A 164 -1.40 -12.82 1.81
N THR A 165 -0.27 -13.49 1.60
CA THR A 165 0.95 -12.82 1.13
C THR A 165 0.83 -12.37 -0.32
N THR A 166 1.42 -11.23 -0.64
CA THR A 166 1.45 -10.72 -2.02
C THR A 166 2.05 -11.74 -2.99
N SER A 167 3.12 -12.43 -2.59
CA SER A 167 3.77 -13.47 -3.40
C SER A 167 2.81 -14.62 -3.74
N ASN A 168 2.07 -15.11 -2.75
CA ASN A 168 1.13 -16.21 -2.95
C ASN A 168 -0.06 -15.80 -3.84
N ILE A 169 -0.58 -14.58 -3.67
CA ILE A 169 -1.65 -14.05 -4.52
C ILE A 169 -1.18 -14.02 -5.98
N PHE A 170 -0.04 -13.39 -6.26
CA PHE A 170 0.47 -13.30 -7.63
C PHE A 170 0.88 -14.65 -8.19
N SER A 171 1.43 -15.56 -7.38
CA SER A 171 1.73 -16.92 -7.82
C SER A 171 0.44 -17.66 -8.24
N ALA A 172 -0.64 -17.50 -7.51
CA ALA A 172 -1.91 -18.13 -7.85
C ALA A 172 -2.48 -17.57 -9.17
N LEU A 173 -2.40 -16.24 -9.39
CA LEU A 173 -2.81 -15.60 -10.65
C LEU A 173 -2.04 -16.14 -11.87
N TYR A 174 -0.78 -16.55 -11.70
CA TYR A 174 0.01 -17.15 -12.77
C TYR A 174 -0.23 -18.65 -12.96
N GLN A 175 -0.56 -19.37 -11.89
CA GLN A 175 -0.57 -20.84 -11.89
C GLN A 175 -1.93 -21.43 -12.18
N VAL A 176 -3.02 -20.73 -11.84
CA VAL A 176 -4.37 -21.23 -12.02
C VAL A 176 -4.84 -20.99 -13.47
N PRO A 177 -5.08 -22.07 -14.26
CA PRO A 177 -5.58 -21.90 -15.61
C PRO A 177 -6.99 -21.30 -15.65
N SER A 178 -7.32 -20.57 -16.70
CA SER A 178 -8.63 -19.95 -16.92
C SER A 178 -9.79 -20.96 -16.91
N GLY A 179 -9.54 -22.18 -17.34
CA GLY A 179 -10.52 -23.28 -17.40
C GLY A 179 -10.57 -24.17 -16.16
N ALA A 180 -9.86 -23.84 -15.06
CA ALA A 180 -9.74 -24.75 -13.91
C ALA A 180 -11.01 -24.80 -13.04
N PHE A 181 -11.57 -23.66 -12.68
CA PHE A 181 -12.78 -23.49 -11.87
C PHE A 181 -13.30 -22.04 -11.99
N PRO A 182 -14.59 -21.76 -11.68
CA PRO A 182 -15.11 -20.41 -11.63
C PRO A 182 -14.60 -19.65 -10.39
N VAL A 183 -14.64 -18.34 -10.38
CA VAL A 183 -14.35 -17.53 -9.16
C VAL A 183 -15.24 -17.97 -8.01
N LYS A 184 -16.55 -17.98 -8.26
CA LYS A 184 -17.57 -18.58 -7.38
C LYS A 184 -18.55 -19.38 -8.23
N THR A 185 -19.06 -20.45 -7.66
CA THR A 185 -20.13 -21.24 -8.29
C THR A 185 -21.46 -20.48 -8.23
N SER A 186 -22.46 -20.94 -8.99
CA SER A 186 -23.84 -20.44 -8.94
C SER A 186 -24.47 -20.48 -7.54
N ARG A 187 -23.90 -21.29 -6.62
CA ARG A 187 -24.28 -21.38 -5.20
C ARG A 187 -23.50 -20.42 -4.29
N ASN A 188 -22.74 -19.50 -4.85
CA ASN A 188 -21.87 -18.55 -4.14
C ASN A 188 -20.77 -19.22 -3.27
N VAL A 189 -20.28 -20.38 -3.69
CA VAL A 189 -19.17 -21.09 -3.07
C VAL A 189 -17.90 -20.82 -3.88
N TRP A 190 -16.77 -20.58 -3.23
CA TRP A 190 -15.50 -20.39 -3.92
C TRP A 190 -15.12 -21.60 -4.77
N GLY A 191 -14.71 -21.36 -6.01
CA GLY A 191 -14.24 -22.39 -6.92
C GLY A 191 -12.89 -22.94 -6.49
N GLY A 192 -12.68 -24.23 -6.75
CA GLY A 192 -11.42 -24.92 -6.49
C GLY A 192 -11.46 -26.34 -6.99
N THR A 193 -10.29 -26.95 -7.17
CA THR A 193 -10.13 -28.37 -7.52
C THR A 193 -9.07 -29.02 -6.62
N THR A 194 -8.96 -30.31 -6.62
CA THR A 194 -7.91 -31.04 -5.88
C THR A 194 -6.49 -30.70 -6.36
N VAL A 195 -6.35 -30.27 -7.63
CA VAL A 195 -5.06 -29.86 -8.22
C VAL A 195 -4.78 -28.38 -7.96
N TYR A 196 -5.82 -27.55 -8.08
CA TYR A 196 -5.73 -26.10 -7.86
C TYR A 196 -6.69 -25.72 -6.73
N SER A 197 -6.20 -25.82 -5.49
CA SER A 197 -7.00 -25.54 -4.29
C SER A 197 -6.98 -24.07 -3.87
N ASN A 198 -6.07 -23.28 -4.42
CA ASN A 198 -5.90 -21.88 -4.07
C ASN A 198 -6.59 -20.98 -5.08
N ASN A 199 -7.82 -20.55 -4.77
CA ASN A 199 -8.55 -19.58 -5.57
C ASN A 199 -7.92 -18.18 -5.39
N PRO A 200 -7.43 -17.54 -6.47
CA PRO A 200 -6.74 -16.25 -6.35
C PRO A 200 -7.62 -15.16 -5.75
N ILE A 201 -8.89 -15.09 -6.15
CA ILE A 201 -9.82 -14.06 -5.70
C ILE A 201 -10.26 -14.30 -4.26
N ALA A 202 -10.50 -15.56 -3.88
CA ALA A 202 -10.73 -15.91 -2.48
C ALA A 202 -9.51 -15.55 -1.60
N SER A 203 -8.31 -15.73 -2.11
CA SER A 203 -7.08 -15.36 -1.41
C SER A 203 -6.94 -13.84 -1.21
N ILE A 204 -7.44 -13.05 -2.14
CA ILE A 204 -7.46 -11.58 -2.03
C ILE A 204 -8.54 -11.13 -1.04
N SER A 205 -9.77 -11.63 -1.19
CA SER A 205 -10.95 -11.10 -0.50
C SER A 205 -11.37 -11.89 0.74
N GLY A 206 -11.11 -13.18 0.80
CA GLY A 206 -11.63 -14.10 1.81
C GLY A 206 -10.64 -14.54 2.89
N ARG A 207 -9.37 -14.11 2.84
CA ARG A 207 -8.32 -14.53 3.80
C ARG A 207 -8.11 -13.55 4.96
N GLY A 208 -9.01 -12.60 5.16
CA GLY A 208 -8.83 -11.58 6.18
C GLY A 208 -7.90 -10.45 5.73
N TYR A 209 -7.27 -9.79 6.67
CA TYR A 209 -6.40 -8.64 6.41
C TYR A 209 -5.14 -8.69 7.28
N ALA A 210 -4.12 -7.98 6.83
CA ALA A 210 -2.95 -7.67 7.63
C ALA A 210 -2.70 -6.15 7.60
N ARG A 211 -2.69 -5.54 8.78
CA ARG A 211 -2.48 -4.11 8.96
C ARG A 211 -1.25 -3.88 9.82
N SER A 212 -0.38 -3.00 9.39
CA SER A 212 0.74 -2.53 10.19
C SER A 212 0.73 -1.02 10.31
N GLN A 213 1.01 -0.52 11.51
CA GLN A 213 1.12 0.89 11.81
C GLN A 213 2.51 1.15 12.39
N THR A 214 3.17 2.18 11.90
CA THR A 214 4.48 2.60 12.42
C THR A 214 4.44 4.06 12.77
N ARG A 215 4.89 4.37 13.96
CA ARG A 215 5.03 5.73 14.48
C ARG A 215 6.48 5.99 14.83
N ASN A 216 7.05 7.03 14.25
CA ASN A 216 8.37 7.53 14.61
C ASN A 216 8.24 8.99 15.08
N MET A 217 8.88 9.30 16.16
CA MET A 217 8.94 10.65 16.74
C MET A 217 10.39 10.99 17.07
N TYR A 218 10.81 12.15 16.63
CA TYR A 218 12.14 12.69 16.85
C TYR A 218 12.00 14.10 17.41
N ALA A 219 12.68 14.37 18.49
CA ALA A 219 12.76 15.71 19.06
C ALA A 219 14.21 16.02 19.39
N ASP A 220 14.70 17.15 18.97
CA ASP A 220 15.98 17.65 19.41
C ASP A 220 15.88 19.10 19.87
N MET A 221 16.57 19.41 20.92
CA MET A 221 16.71 20.76 21.49
C MET A 221 18.19 21.10 21.58
N LYS A 222 18.55 22.27 21.08
CA LYS A 222 19.87 22.83 21.18
C LYS A 222 19.79 24.19 21.84
N LEU A 223 20.51 24.36 22.95
CA LEU A 223 20.75 25.62 23.63
C LEU A 223 22.14 26.12 23.26
N ASN A 224 22.26 27.37 22.87
CA ASN A 224 23.53 28.04 22.69
C ASN A 224 23.58 29.29 23.59
N GLN A 225 24.67 29.45 24.31
CA GLN A 225 24.97 30.61 25.14
C GLN A 225 26.24 31.28 24.61
N ASP A 226 26.13 32.53 24.22
CA ASP A 226 27.28 33.39 23.93
C ASP A 226 27.89 33.90 25.23
N LEU A 227 29.18 33.66 25.43
CA LEU A 227 29.97 34.05 26.56
C LEU A 227 31.06 35.07 26.16
N SER A 228 30.89 35.75 25.00
CA SER A 228 31.86 36.74 24.49
C SER A 228 32.13 37.91 25.46
N ALA A 229 31.22 38.14 26.41
CA ALA A 229 31.43 39.10 27.52
C ALA A 229 32.54 38.66 28.50
N LEU A 230 32.82 37.35 28.60
CA LEU A 230 33.89 36.82 29.43
C LEU A 230 35.19 36.66 28.63
N VAL A 231 35.07 36.02 27.44
CA VAL A 231 36.20 35.80 26.54
C VAL A 231 35.70 35.99 25.12
N LYS A 232 36.29 36.88 24.37
CA LYS A 232 35.90 37.21 23.00
C LYS A 232 35.79 35.94 22.11
N GLY A 233 34.62 35.71 21.56
CA GLY A 233 34.33 34.58 20.67
C GLY A 233 34.02 33.24 21.40
N LEU A 234 33.96 33.23 22.73
CA LEU A 234 33.61 32.07 23.53
C LEU A 234 32.09 31.84 23.44
N SER A 235 31.68 30.59 23.20
CA SER A 235 30.28 30.15 23.30
C SER A 235 30.20 28.73 23.84
N VAL A 236 29.10 28.40 24.50
CA VAL A 236 28.81 27.06 25.01
C VAL A 236 27.49 26.59 24.43
N GLY A 237 27.47 25.35 23.96
CA GLY A 237 26.26 24.69 23.42
C GLY A 237 25.94 23.42 24.20
N PHE A 238 24.64 23.20 24.43
CA PHE A 238 24.09 21.96 24.97
C PHE A 238 23.03 21.44 23.98
N GLN A 239 23.06 20.13 23.71
CA GLN A 239 22.08 19.51 22.86
C GLN A 239 21.57 18.22 23.48
N VAL A 240 20.27 18.01 23.41
CA VAL A 240 19.59 16.77 23.78
C VAL A 240 18.68 16.32 22.64
N GLY A 241 18.67 15.02 22.38
CA GLY A 241 17.78 14.37 21.39
C GLY A 241 16.96 13.27 22.02
N LEU A 242 15.74 13.11 21.54
CA LEU A 242 14.84 12.02 21.87
C LEU A 242 14.34 11.37 20.59
N ASP A 243 14.53 10.07 20.50
CA ASP A 243 14.01 9.24 19.40
C ASP A 243 13.06 8.19 19.98
N ASN A 244 11.88 8.06 19.39
CA ASN A 244 10.91 7.04 19.75
C ASN A 244 10.35 6.41 18.48
N SER A 245 10.42 5.10 18.39
CA SER A 245 9.80 4.32 17.31
C SER A 245 8.91 3.24 17.91
N ALA A 246 7.72 3.10 17.36
CA ALA A 246 6.78 2.04 17.73
C ALA A 246 6.13 1.49 16.48
N SER A 247 6.02 0.16 16.40
CA SER A 247 5.29 -0.54 15.36
C SER A 247 4.21 -1.42 15.99
N TYR A 248 3.07 -1.43 15.36
CA TYR A 248 1.90 -2.19 15.77
C TYR A 248 1.36 -3.00 14.60
N TRP A 249 0.98 -4.25 14.84
CA TRP A 249 0.39 -5.15 13.83
C TRP A 249 -0.96 -5.62 14.31
N ASP A 250 -1.93 -5.55 13.40
CA ASP A 250 -3.27 -6.06 13.57
C ASP A 250 -3.59 -6.95 12.36
N ASN A 251 -3.56 -8.24 12.59
CA ASN A 251 -3.75 -9.24 11.55
C ASN A 251 -4.94 -10.14 11.91
N ASN A 252 -5.83 -10.28 10.96
CA ASN A 252 -6.91 -11.26 11.04
C ASN A 252 -6.79 -12.21 9.85
N THR A 253 -6.43 -13.45 10.09
CA THR A 253 -6.29 -14.47 9.05
C THR A 253 -7.48 -15.42 9.10
N MET A 254 -8.17 -15.54 7.99
CA MET A 254 -9.32 -16.41 7.81
C MET A 254 -9.00 -17.51 6.81
N ASN A 255 -9.64 -18.64 6.95
CA ASN A 255 -9.64 -19.70 5.94
C ASN A 255 -11.00 -19.69 5.25
N PHE A 256 -11.01 -19.69 3.92
CA PHE A 256 -12.19 -19.95 3.13
C PHE A 256 -12.26 -21.45 2.85
N GLY A 257 -13.42 -22.02 3.06
CA GLY A 257 -13.72 -23.44 2.76
C GLY A 257 -14.39 -23.60 1.41
#